data_dad5c6e793c26038c8f83dd4e2839786
#
_entry.id   dad5c6e793c26038c8f83dd4e2839786
#
_cell.length_a   1.000
_cell.length_b   1.000
_cell.length_c   1.000
_cell.angle_alpha   90.00
_cell.angle_beta   90.00
_cell.angle_gamma   90.00
#
_symmetry.space_group_name_H-M   'P 1'
#
loop_
_entity.id
_entity.type
_entity.pdbx_description
1 polymer ?
#
loop_
_entity_poly.entity_id
_entity_poly.type
_entity_poly.pdbx_seq_one_letter_code
_entity_poly.pdbx_strand_id
1 'polypeptide(L)'
;GVPENGITYRWYEFYGKFLGTGKTLVQTRDHLGMQVIVQASYTDKKGHKESVTSGFSGSVVDNSGGGTGAGIISPAATAPKITLHGPASVKEGETAVYTATLDKAASTDVSADIKITHNTSNPNNLNVRWDSQRVVIKAGETSAKFYIDTNAGTDGKGKTYTVSLGNAVAGMVNKTNTSPSTTVNAQSIFMLSYVYPLAEAGGSEFSDYWKAVHAAGSSKIPYTLIMADGSPNAKLDPGYVRLLKKNTELGFKTVAYIRTIHQTRPIAEVKAAMAKFIELYGADKIHGFYFDEVSSRNNGATAYMAELYNYTKNTYGNKLVVANPGTHITDAIAPYADIFMTNEGTADEYINNYKTADSAFEKDPANSHRIFHTVYAAKASDYQKIIDLSRQRNAGWVFITTDSTIPDGRPYNDLAKNFPSLVDSVNNLGRQPLDPNRATEQPLLSGAIISGSSVTTTILSQ
;
A
#
# COMPACT_ATOMS: atom_id res chain seq x y z
N GLY A 1 -11.89 15.83 40.79
CA GLY A 1 -10.85 15.00 41.36
C GLY A 1 -11.47 13.67 41.77
N VAL A 2 -10.79 12.60 41.43
CA VAL A 2 -11.18 11.22 41.76
C VAL A 2 -11.10 11.11 43.31
N PRO A 3 -12.15 10.67 44.01
CA PRO A 3 -12.07 10.47 45.47
C PRO A 3 -11.12 9.30 45.76
N GLU A 4 -10.17 9.50 46.68
CA GLU A 4 -9.24 8.43 47.10
C GLU A 4 -9.96 7.20 47.71
N ASN A 5 -11.17 7.39 48.20
CA ASN A 5 -12.02 6.34 48.76
C ASN A 5 -13.20 6.06 47.82
N GLY A 6 -13.34 4.82 47.41
CA GLY A 6 -14.45 4.38 46.53
C GLY A 6 -14.03 3.75 45.21
N ILE A 7 -12.72 3.60 45.00
CA ILE A 7 -12.24 2.88 43.83
C ILE A 7 -12.25 1.39 44.11
N THR A 8 -12.91 0.64 43.24
CA THR A 8 -12.88 -0.83 43.22
C THR A 8 -11.86 -1.30 42.23
N TYR A 9 -10.93 -2.13 42.65
CA TYR A 9 -9.94 -2.76 41.78
C TYR A 9 -10.31 -4.22 41.55
N ARG A 10 -10.28 -4.66 40.27
CA ARG A 10 -10.49 -6.04 39.85
C ARG A 10 -9.34 -6.48 38.97
N TRP A 11 -8.76 -7.61 39.31
CA TRP A 11 -7.63 -8.18 38.58
C TRP A 11 -8.09 -9.32 37.68
N TYR A 12 -7.57 -9.35 36.49
CA TYR A 12 -7.88 -10.36 35.48
C TYR A 12 -6.58 -10.85 34.85
N GLU A 13 -6.52 -12.13 34.48
CA GLU A 13 -5.51 -12.60 33.55
C GLU A 13 -5.82 -12.12 32.12
N PHE A 14 -4.85 -12.28 31.26
CA PHE A 14 -4.94 -11.86 29.85
C PHE A 14 -6.20 -12.36 29.12
N TYR A 15 -6.66 -13.59 29.38
CA TYR A 15 -7.85 -14.18 28.77
C TYR A 15 -9.17 -13.82 29.48
N GLY A 16 -9.13 -12.86 30.39
CA GLY A 16 -10.32 -12.36 31.08
C GLY A 16 -10.75 -13.17 32.29
N LYS A 17 -10.00 -14.18 32.72
CA LYS A 17 -10.28 -14.90 33.96
C LYS A 17 -10.08 -13.96 35.15
N PHE A 18 -11.10 -13.84 35.96
CA PHE A 18 -11.03 -13.05 37.19
C PHE A 18 -10.09 -13.68 38.23
N LEU A 19 -9.15 -12.87 38.76
CA LEU A 19 -8.12 -13.30 39.69
C LEU A 19 -8.36 -12.77 41.11
N GLY A 20 -9.07 -11.65 41.29
CA GLY A 20 -9.31 -11.12 42.60
C GLY A 20 -9.65 -9.62 42.62
N THR A 21 -9.91 -9.09 43.82
CA THR A 21 -10.18 -7.66 44.05
C THR A 21 -9.17 -7.08 45.04
N GLY A 22 -9.01 -5.74 45.02
CA GLY A 22 -8.16 -5.01 45.94
C GLY A 22 -7.05 -4.23 45.27
N LYS A 23 -6.44 -3.28 45.97
CA LYS A 23 -5.33 -2.45 45.46
C LYS A 23 -4.11 -3.25 45.03
N THR A 24 -3.96 -4.45 45.57
CA THR A 24 -2.88 -5.39 45.31
C THR A 24 -3.45 -6.77 44.99
N LEU A 25 -2.79 -7.49 44.09
CA LEU A 25 -3.06 -8.90 43.84
C LEU A 25 -1.88 -9.72 44.42
N VAL A 26 -2.20 -10.62 45.35
CA VAL A 26 -1.24 -11.61 45.82
C VAL A 26 -1.11 -12.69 44.76
N GLN A 27 0.06 -12.79 44.18
CA GLN A 27 0.32 -13.76 43.16
C GLN A 27 0.69 -15.12 43.79
N THR A 28 0.09 -16.17 43.25
CA THR A 28 0.35 -17.57 43.70
C THR A 28 1.00 -18.33 42.56
N ARG A 29 1.43 -19.57 42.82
CA ARG A 29 1.99 -20.46 41.77
C ARG A 29 1.03 -20.70 40.61
N ASP A 30 -0.28 -20.61 40.82
CA ASP A 30 -1.29 -20.75 39.80
C ASP A 30 -1.28 -19.58 38.78
N HIS A 31 -0.63 -18.47 39.16
CA HIS A 31 -0.48 -17.30 38.30
C HIS A 31 0.85 -17.30 37.49
N LEU A 32 1.71 -18.31 37.67
CA LEU A 32 2.99 -18.38 36.94
C LEU A 32 2.78 -18.38 35.44
N GLY A 33 3.53 -17.51 34.74
CA GLY A 33 3.42 -17.33 33.30
C GLY A 33 2.28 -16.44 32.85
N MET A 34 1.33 -16.08 33.74
CA MET A 34 0.22 -15.21 33.41
C MET A 34 0.67 -13.76 33.30
N GLN A 35 0.05 -13.02 32.40
CA GLN A 35 0.04 -11.56 32.41
C GLN A 35 -1.27 -11.11 33.04
N VAL A 36 -1.18 -10.12 33.89
CA VAL A 36 -2.34 -9.62 34.63
C VAL A 36 -2.62 -8.17 34.28
N ILE A 37 -3.91 -7.83 34.32
CA ILE A 37 -4.41 -6.46 34.20
C ILE A 37 -5.23 -6.12 35.42
N VAL A 38 -5.29 -4.85 35.79
CA VAL A 38 -6.19 -4.34 36.79
C VAL A 38 -7.19 -3.36 36.17
N GLN A 39 -8.44 -3.57 36.47
CA GLN A 39 -9.53 -2.63 36.20
C GLN A 39 -9.85 -1.85 37.47
N ALA A 40 -9.67 -0.55 37.43
CA ALA A 40 -10.12 0.35 38.49
C ALA A 40 -11.45 0.96 38.07
N SER A 41 -12.46 0.86 38.93
CA SER A 41 -13.78 1.46 38.71
C SER A 41 -14.22 2.29 39.87
N TYR A 42 -14.91 3.39 39.61
CA TYR A 42 -15.49 4.27 40.64
C TYR A 42 -16.81 4.88 40.14
N THR A 43 -17.58 5.43 41.05
CA THR A 43 -18.76 6.21 40.71
C THR A 43 -18.47 7.68 41.07
N ASP A 44 -18.66 8.58 40.12
CA ASP A 44 -18.43 10.00 40.34
C ASP A 44 -19.53 10.61 41.23
N LYS A 45 -19.34 11.87 41.66
CA LYS A 45 -20.32 12.59 42.51
C LYS A 45 -21.66 12.84 41.82
N LYS A 46 -21.75 12.62 40.51
CA LYS A 46 -22.98 12.75 39.71
C LYS A 46 -23.66 11.40 39.48
N GLY A 47 -23.10 10.31 39.99
CA GLY A 47 -23.63 8.96 39.85
C GLY A 47 -23.18 8.21 38.60
N HIS A 48 -22.26 8.78 37.79
CA HIS A 48 -21.73 8.08 36.62
C HIS A 48 -20.66 7.08 37.06
N LYS A 49 -20.75 5.86 36.50
CA LYS A 49 -19.73 4.81 36.68
C LYS A 49 -18.65 4.98 35.67
N GLU A 50 -17.43 5.06 36.15
CA GLU A 50 -16.22 5.13 35.31
C GLU A 50 -15.31 3.95 35.61
N SER A 51 -14.57 3.48 34.59
CA SER A 51 -13.57 2.44 34.78
C SER A 51 -12.37 2.68 33.90
N VAL A 52 -11.18 2.35 34.41
CA VAL A 52 -9.91 2.41 33.73
C VAL A 52 -9.23 1.06 33.87
N THR A 53 -8.69 0.53 32.79
CA THR A 53 -7.95 -0.73 32.79
C THR A 53 -6.46 -0.45 32.56
N SER A 54 -5.58 -1.05 33.36
CA SER A 54 -4.13 -0.92 33.18
C SER A 54 -3.68 -1.63 31.89
N GLY A 55 -2.47 -1.31 31.43
CA GLY A 55 -1.72 -2.21 30.54
C GLY A 55 -1.43 -3.54 31.22
N PHE A 56 -1.04 -4.54 30.44
CA PHE A 56 -0.64 -5.84 30.96
C PHE A 56 0.66 -5.73 31.77
N SER A 57 0.75 -6.50 32.86
CA SER A 57 1.99 -6.68 33.59
C SER A 57 2.98 -7.51 32.73
N GLY A 58 4.27 -7.53 33.11
CA GLY A 58 5.15 -8.65 32.74
C GLY A 58 4.57 -9.98 33.24
N SER A 59 5.00 -11.09 32.65
CA SER A 59 4.61 -12.42 33.14
C SER A 59 5.00 -12.63 34.58
N VAL A 60 4.11 -13.20 35.37
CA VAL A 60 4.37 -13.58 36.76
C VAL A 60 5.47 -14.65 36.78
N VAL A 61 6.54 -14.40 37.50
CA VAL A 61 7.67 -15.31 37.66
C VAL A 61 7.77 -15.80 39.10
N ASP A 62 8.21 -17.04 39.33
CA ASP A 62 8.48 -17.57 40.66
C ASP A 62 9.78 -16.95 41.22
N ASN A 63 9.64 -16.16 42.27
CA ASN A 63 10.77 -15.54 42.99
C ASN A 63 11.03 -16.20 44.36
N SER A 64 10.52 -17.40 44.61
CA SER A 64 10.55 -18.07 45.90
C SER A 64 11.89 -18.83 46.17
N GLY A 65 12.93 -18.67 45.33
CA GLY A 65 14.26 -19.20 45.54
C GLY A 65 15.17 -18.17 46.20
N GLY A 66 15.25 -18.13 47.54
CA GLY A 66 16.22 -17.34 48.30
C GLY A 66 17.67 -17.78 47.97
N GLY A 67 18.20 -17.30 46.86
CA GLY A 67 19.60 -17.44 46.46
C GLY A 67 20.01 -16.13 45.80
N THR A 68 21.10 -15.54 46.25
CA THR A 68 21.74 -14.35 45.72
C THR A 68 22.15 -14.58 44.25
N GLY A 69 21.27 -14.27 43.34
CA GLY A 69 21.48 -14.33 41.91
C GLY A 69 20.16 -14.05 41.21
N ALA A 70 20.06 -12.92 40.54
CA ALA A 70 18.98 -12.67 39.61
C ALA A 70 19.01 -13.77 38.54
N GLY A 71 18.30 -14.86 38.83
CA GLY A 71 17.98 -15.87 37.83
C GLY A 71 16.95 -15.27 36.89
N ILE A 72 17.37 -14.45 35.95
CA ILE A 72 16.67 -14.33 34.69
C ILE A 72 16.54 -15.78 34.24
N ILE A 73 15.32 -16.36 34.26
CA ILE A 73 15.08 -17.56 33.49
C ILE A 73 15.20 -17.07 32.04
N SER A 74 16.44 -17.02 31.58
CA SER A 74 16.71 -17.01 30.16
C SER A 74 15.92 -18.19 29.61
N PRO A 75 15.03 -18.06 28.64
CA PRO A 75 14.36 -19.21 28.07
C PRO A 75 15.44 -20.25 27.81
N ALA A 76 15.26 -21.44 28.38
CA ALA A 76 16.29 -22.48 28.29
C ALA A 76 16.74 -22.61 26.84
N ALA A 77 17.98 -22.88 26.55
CA ALA A 77 18.49 -23.07 25.18
C ALA A 77 17.70 -24.12 24.38
N THR A 78 16.75 -24.78 25.00
CA THR A 78 15.81 -25.76 24.47
C THR A 78 14.41 -25.17 24.16
N ALA A 79 14.13 -23.90 24.51
CA ALA A 79 12.80 -23.29 24.18
C ALA A 79 12.63 -23.18 22.67
N PRO A 80 11.40 -23.45 22.14
CA PRO A 80 11.14 -23.33 20.70
C PRO A 80 11.35 -21.88 20.23
N LYS A 81 11.95 -21.75 19.06
CA LYS A 81 12.22 -20.44 18.45
C LYS A 81 11.10 -20.06 17.50
N ILE A 82 10.55 -18.85 17.70
CA ILE A 82 9.51 -18.29 16.86
C ILE A 82 10.15 -17.49 15.73
N THR A 83 9.81 -17.82 14.50
CA THR A 83 10.21 -17.09 13.28
C THR A 83 8.96 -16.49 12.63
N LEU A 84 9.03 -15.23 12.23
CA LEU A 84 7.93 -14.53 11.59
C LEU A 84 8.15 -14.44 10.07
N HIS A 85 7.13 -14.79 9.32
CA HIS A 85 7.07 -14.65 7.86
C HIS A 85 5.91 -13.76 7.49
N GLY A 86 6.10 -12.90 6.49
CA GLY A 86 5.07 -12.00 5.99
C GLY A 86 5.29 -11.61 4.53
N PRO A 87 4.29 -11.06 3.85
CA PRO A 87 4.40 -10.64 2.47
C PRO A 87 5.29 -9.40 2.34
N ALA A 88 6.01 -9.30 1.22
CA ALA A 88 6.78 -8.09 0.89
C ALA A 88 5.87 -6.92 0.53
N SER A 89 4.67 -7.19 0.01
CA SER A 89 3.68 -6.19 -0.32
C SER A 89 2.26 -6.73 -0.16
N VAL A 90 1.31 -5.80 -0.03
CA VAL A 90 -0.13 -6.05 -0.03
C VAL A 90 -0.81 -4.94 -0.81
N LYS A 91 -1.87 -5.25 -1.53
CA LYS A 91 -2.67 -4.23 -2.21
C LYS A 91 -3.53 -3.49 -1.20
N GLU A 92 -3.71 -2.20 -1.43
CA GLU A 92 -4.60 -1.39 -0.59
C GLU A 92 -6.01 -1.98 -0.59
N GLY A 93 -6.60 -2.10 0.61
CA GLY A 93 -7.90 -2.75 0.82
C GLY A 93 -7.84 -4.28 0.98
N GLU A 94 -6.71 -4.92 0.74
CA GLU A 94 -6.53 -6.35 0.98
C GLU A 94 -5.94 -6.64 2.36
N THR A 95 -5.94 -7.90 2.73
CA THR A 95 -5.41 -8.41 3.99
C THR A 95 -4.04 -9.04 3.80
N ALA A 96 -3.05 -8.54 4.51
CA ALA A 96 -1.73 -9.17 4.61
C ALA A 96 -1.78 -10.36 5.59
N VAL A 97 -1.33 -11.51 5.17
CA VAL A 97 -1.29 -12.74 5.98
C VAL A 97 0.14 -12.97 6.48
N TYR A 98 0.29 -13.02 7.80
CA TYR A 98 1.55 -13.32 8.46
C TYR A 98 1.49 -14.71 9.09
N THR A 99 2.63 -15.40 9.11
CA THR A 99 2.76 -16.73 9.73
C THR A 99 3.91 -16.71 10.72
N ALA A 100 3.61 -17.01 11.98
CA ALA A 100 4.61 -17.32 12.99
C ALA A 100 4.85 -18.84 12.99
N THR A 101 6.10 -19.27 12.90
CA THR A 101 6.49 -20.67 12.89
C THR A 101 7.42 -20.99 14.05
N LEU A 102 7.33 -22.20 14.61
CA LEU A 102 8.27 -22.75 15.58
C LEU A 102 9.27 -23.68 14.90
N ASP A 103 10.50 -23.69 15.37
CA ASP A 103 11.53 -24.64 14.94
C ASP A 103 11.24 -26.08 15.43
N LYS A 104 10.37 -26.22 16.44
CA LYS A 104 9.88 -27.50 16.97
C LYS A 104 8.56 -27.31 17.70
N ALA A 105 7.69 -28.34 17.69
CA ALA A 105 6.45 -28.33 18.44
C ALA A 105 6.71 -28.21 19.96
N ALA A 106 5.81 -27.49 20.63
CA ALA A 106 5.83 -27.31 22.07
C ALA A 106 4.70 -28.10 22.74
N SER A 107 4.91 -28.52 23.98
CA SER A 107 3.90 -29.20 24.79
C SER A 107 2.86 -28.27 25.40
N THR A 108 3.10 -26.96 25.32
CA THR A 108 2.20 -25.89 25.80
C THR A 108 2.06 -24.82 24.71
N ASP A 109 1.03 -24.00 24.80
CA ASP A 109 0.83 -22.86 23.90
C ASP A 109 2.05 -21.94 23.94
N VAL A 110 2.56 -21.58 22.77
CA VAL A 110 3.65 -20.60 22.61
C VAL A 110 3.05 -19.32 22.01
N SER A 111 3.38 -18.18 22.60
CA SER A 111 2.83 -16.91 22.12
C SER A 111 3.86 -15.80 22.11
N ALA A 112 3.61 -14.78 21.28
CA ALA A 112 4.44 -13.57 21.21
C ALA A 112 3.58 -12.34 20.86
N ASP A 113 3.96 -11.19 21.39
CA ASP A 113 3.30 -9.91 21.06
C ASP A 113 3.58 -9.52 19.63
N ILE A 114 2.57 -9.00 18.94
CA ILE A 114 2.68 -8.44 17.60
C ILE A 114 2.91 -6.94 17.74
N LYS A 115 4.02 -6.46 17.18
CA LYS A 115 4.34 -5.04 17.15
C LYS A 115 4.43 -4.57 15.69
N ILE A 116 3.70 -3.49 15.37
CA ILE A 116 3.74 -2.85 14.08
C ILE A 116 4.46 -1.51 14.21
N THR A 117 5.44 -1.29 13.34
CA THR A 117 6.18 -0.03 13.25
C THR A 117 5.97 0.55 11.87
N HIS A 118 5.53 1.81 11.82
CA HIS A 118 5.31 2.53 10.57
C HIS A 118 6.60 3.19 10.11
N ASN A 119 6.95 3.02 8.85
CA ASN A 119 8.14 3.62 8.25
C ASN A 119 7.82 4.98 7.59
N THR A 120 6.75 5.63 8.02
CA THR A 120 6.33 6.95 7.54
C THR A 120 6.26 7.95 8.68
N SER A 121 6.42 9.24 8.36
CA SER A 121 6.33 10.34 9.31
C SER A 121 4.92 10.54 9.93
N ASN A 122 3.90 9.92 9.36
CA ASN A 122 2.53 9.97 9.86
C ASN A 122 1.92 8.56 9.91
N PRO A 123 2.00 7.87 11.05
CA PRO A 123 1.47 6.52 11.22
C PRO A 123 -0.06 6.43 11.02
N ASN A 124 -0.80 7.52 11.24
CA ASN A 124 -2.25 7.54 11.06
C ASN A 124 -2.70 7.42 9.59
N ASN A 125 -1.78 7.62 8.66
CA ASN A 125 -2.07 7.53 7.23
C ASN A 125 -1.94 6.13 6.64
N LEU A 126 -1.50 5.14 7.39
CA LEU A 126 -1.35 3.77 6.85
C LEU A 126 -2.66 3.00 6.80
N ASN A 127 -3.64 3.41 7.58
CA ASN A 127 -4.94 2.75 7.67
C ASN A 127 -4.84 1.21 7.70
N VAL A 128 -3.88 0.69 8.47
CA VAL A 128 -3.80 -0.74 8.73
C VAL A 128 -4.53 -1.06 10.03
N ARG A 129 -5.25 -2.16 10.01
CA ARG A 129 -5.95 -2.70 11.18
C ARG A 129 -5.53 -4.15 11.38
N TRP A 130 -5.27 -4.51 12.61
CA TRP A 130 -5.03 -5.90 13.01
C TRP A 130 -5.89 -6.24 14.22
N ASP A 131 -6.38 -7.47 14.23
CA ASP A 131 -7.34 -7.91 15.24
C ASP A 131 -6.65 -8.50 16.47
N SER A 132 -5.37 -8.87 16.36
CA SER A 132 -4.66 -9.55 17.42
C SER A 132 -3.41 -8.81 17.84
N GLN A 133 -3.28 -8.53 19.12
CA GLN A 133 -2.04 -7.98 19.68
C GLN A 133 -1.00 -9.07 19.94
N ARG A 134 -1.39 -10.33 19.86
CA ARG A 134 -0.55 -11.47 20.16
C ARG A 134 -0.86 -12.63 19.24
N VAL A 135 0.19 -13.30 18.72
CA VAL A 135 0.04 -14.56 18.02
C VAL A 135 0.20 -15.71 19.02
N VAL A 136 -0.66 -16.73 18.92
CA VAL A 136 -0.64 -17.93 19.75
C VAL A 136 -0.52 -19.16 18.86
N ILE A 137 0.54 -19.93 19.06
CA ILE A 137 0.76 -21.23 18.43
C ILE A 137 0.36 -22.29 19.46
N LYS A 138 -0.67 -23.07 19.17
CA LYS A 138 -1.23 -24.03 20.11
C LYS A 138 -0.27 -25.18 20.40
N ALA A 139 -0.43 -25.77 21.58
CA ALA A 139 0.32 -26.96 21.97
C ALA A 139 0.23 -28.05 20.90
N GLY A 140 1.38 -28.60 20.52
CA GLY A 140 1.50 -29.61 19.45
C GLY A 140 1.58 -29.04 18.03
N GLU A 141 1.24 -27.77 17.81
CA GLU A 141 1.35 -27.10 16.50
C GLU A 141 2.71 -26.45 16.32
N THR A 142 3.09 -26.18 15.08
CA THR A 142 4.34 -25.52 14.69
C THR A 142 4.12 -24.20 14.00
N SER A 143 2.89 -23.76 13.79
CA SER A 143 2.61 -22.47 13.16
C SER A 143 1.25 -21.90 13.56
N ALA A 144 1.13 -20.57 13.49
CA ALA A 144 -0.13 -19.85 13.57
C ALA A 144 -0.09 -18.65 12.62
N LYS A 145 -1.28 -18.29 12.10
CA LYS A 145 -1.45 -17.12 11.23
C LYS A 145 -2.09 -15.98 11.99
N PHE A 146 -1.75 -14.76 11.58
CA PHE A 146 -2.50 -13.56 11.93
C PHE A 146 -2.59 -12.61 10.73
N TYR A 147 -3.44 -11.63 10.83
CA TYR A 147 -3.89 -10.86 9.70
C TYR A 147 -3.79 -9.37 9.97
N ILE A 148 -3.34 -8.62 8.95
CA ILE A 148 -3.29 -7.16 8.98
C ILE A 148 -4.06 -6.64 7.78
N ASP A 149 -5.18 -5.98 8.03
CA ASP A 149 -6.01 -5.39 7.00
C ASP A 149 -5.48 -4.02 6.60
N THR A 150 -5.51 -3.73 5.32
CA THR A 150 -5.27 -2.39 4.81
C THR A 150 -6.59 -1.77 4.38
N ASN A 151 -6.82 -0.50 4.74
CA ASN A 151 -8.01 0.22 4.31
C ASN A 151 -7.73 0.93 2.99
N ALA A 152 -8.74 0.92 2.12
CA ALA A 152 -8.73 1.71 0.89
C ALA A 152 -8.89 3.21 1.17
N GLY A 153 -8.54 4.03 0.19
CA GLY A 153 -8.79 5.48 0.23
C GLY A 153 -7.72 6.27 0.98
N THR A 154 -6.54 5.71 1.14
CA THR A 154 -5.38 6.46 1.61
C THR A 154 -4.57 6.97 0.41
N ASP A 155 -3.83 8.03 0.60
CA ASP A 155 -2.79 8.47 -0.33
C ASP A 155 -1.57 7.51 -0.31
N GLY A 156 -1.78 6.26 0.01
CA GLY A 156 -0.88 5.20 0.45
C GLY A 156 0.27 4.80 -0.46
N LYS A 157 0.64 5.63 -1.40
CA LYS A 157 1.73 5.36 -2.34
C LYS A 157 3.04 5.04 -1.62
N GLY A 158 3.47 3.78 -1.73
CA GLY A 158 4.75 3.34 -1.20
C GLY A 158 4.86 3.37 0.33
N LYS A 159 3.75 3.39 1.05
CA LYS A 159 3.77 3.29 2.51
C LYS A 159 4.19 1.90 2.94
N THR A 160 5.09 1.86 3.90
CA THR A 160 5.68 0.61 4.37
C THR A 160 5.52 0.53 5.88
N TYR A 161 5.15 -0.64 6.37
CA TYR A 161 5.17 -0.96 7.78
C TYR A 161 6.00 -2.22 8.02
N THR A 162 6.57 -2.33 9.21
CA THR A 162 7.36 -3.48 9.65
C THR A 162 6.63 -4.18 10.78
N VAL A 163 6.54 -5.50 10.69
CA VAL A 163 5.96 -6.33 11.74
C VAL A 163 7.08 -7.07 12.48
N SER A 164 7.06 -7.00 13.78
CA SER A 164 8.00 -7.72 14.65
C SER A 164 7.27 -8.43 15.78
N LEU A 165 7.91 -9.44 16.34
CA LEU A 165 7.43 -10.12 17.52
C LEU A 165 8.22 -9.68 18.76
N GLY A 166 7.52 -9.57 19.88
CA GLY A 166 8.10 -9.26 21.19
C GLY A 166 7.56 -10.18 22.28
N ASN A 167 8.08 -10.05 23.48
CA ASN A 167 7.56 -10.67 24.71
C ASN A 167 7.04 -12.11 24.52
N ALA A 168 7.89 -13.02 24.04
CA ALA A 168 7.50 -14.41 23.84
C ALA A 168 7.27 -15.12 25.19
N VAL A 169 6.20 -15.94 25.25
CA VAL A 169 5.88 -16.81 26.36
C VAL A 169 6.00 -18.26 25.92
N ALA A 170 6.63 -19.09 26.73
CA ALA A 170 6.95 -20.51 26.44
C ALA A 170 7.79 -20.75 25.17
N GLY A 171 8.36 -19.68 24.59
CA GLY A 171 9.21 -19.70 23.41
C GLY A 171 10.19 -18.54 23.41
N MET A 172 10.99 -18.44 22.35
CA MET A 172 11.94 -17.35 22.11
C MET A 172 11.74 -16.77 20.72
N VAL A 173 11.71 -15.44 20.60
CA VAL A 173 11.76 -14.81 19.28
C VAL A 173 13.13 -15.03 18.66
N ASN A 174 13.15 -15.51 17.42
CA ASN A 174 14.38 -15.70 16.67
C ASN A 174 14.98 -14.34 16.28
N LYS A 175 16.03 -13.92 16.98
CA LYS A 175 16.67 -12.61 16.79
C LYS A 175 17.46 -12.50 15.47
N THR A 176 17.74 -13.62 14.81
CA THR A 176 18.42 -13.63 13.50
C THR A 176 17.46 -13.46 12.34
N ASN A 177 16.14 -13.52 12.60
CA ASN A 177 15.14 -13.28 11.58
C ASN A 177 14.88 -11.78 11.44
N THR A 178 15.01 -11.27 10.23
CA THR A 178 14.64 -9.89 9.92
C THR A 178 13.12 -9.74 10.01
N SER A 179 12.67 -8.71 10.72
CA SER A 179 11.24 -8.38 10.77
C SER A 179 10.72 -8.09 9.35
N PRO A 180 9.68 -8.78 8.88
CA PRO A 180 9.15 -8.55 7.55
C PRO A 180 8.63 -7.12 7.42
N SER A 181 9.03 -6.46 6.34
CA SER A 181 8.56 -5.13 5.95
C SER A 181 7.58 -5.29 4.80
N THR A 182 6.40 -4.71 4.93
CA THR A 182 5.34 -4.83 3.93
C THR A 182 4.97 -3.48 3.37
N THR A 183 4.99 -3.36 2.04
CA THR A 183 4.57 -2.16 1.32
C THR A 183 3.09 -2.27 0.96
N VAL A 184 2.33 -1.24 1.29
CA VAL A 184 0.92 -1.11 0.86
C VAL A 184 0.90 -0.46 -0.53
N ASN A 185 0.47 -1.21 -1.52
CA ASN A 185 0.38 -0.75 -2.90
C ASN A 185 -1.02 -0.22 -3.21
N ALA A 186 -1.13 1.08 -3.39
CA ALA A 186 -2.35 1.71 -3.87
C ALA A 186 -2.47 1.56 -5.40
N GLN A 187 -3.70 1.41 -5.90
CA GLN A 187 -3.98 1.59 -7.31
C GLN A 187 -4.41 3.03 -7.58
N SER A 188 -3.90 3.63 -8.65
CA SER A 188 -4.22 4.99 -9.06
C SER A 188 -4.44 5.07 -10.57
N ILE A 189 -5.08 6.15 -10.99
CA ILE A 189 -5.24 6.45 -12.42
C ILE A 189 -3.98 7.17 -12.92
N PHE A 190 -3.41 6.65 -14.01
CA PHE A 190 -2.48 7.37 -14.86
C PHE A 190 -3.27 7.88 -16.08
N MET A 191 -3.48 9.20 -16.15
CA MET A 191 -4.38 9.78 -17.14
C MET A 191 -3.71 9.90 -18.49
N LEU A 192 -4.18 9.11 -19.46
CA LEU A 192 -3.84 9.29 -20.87
C LEU A 192 -4.76 10.37 -21.44
N SER A 193 -4.19 11.33 -22.17
CA SER A 193 -4.98 12.42 -22.76
C SER A 193 -4.43 12.79 -24.12
N TYR A 194 -5.23 12.55 -25.14
CA TYR A 194 -4.97 13.00 -26.51
C TYR A 194 -5.80 14.26 -26.85
N VAL A 195 -6.38 14.89 -25.82
CA VAL A 195 -7.25 16.05 -25.92
C VAL A 195 -6.45 17.34 -25.78
N TYR A 196 -6.66 18.26 -26.72
CA TYR A 196 -6.08 19.60 -26.61
C TYR A 196 -6.55 20.29 -25.31
N PRO A 197 -5.68 21.05 -24.65
CA PRO A 197 -5.98 21.63 -23.35
C PRO A 197 -7.21 22.52 -23.30
N LEU A 198 -7.40 23.35 -24.31
CA LEU A 198 -8.46 24.35 -24.35
C LEU A 198 -9.65 23.90 -25.18
N ALA A 199 -10.84 24.42 -24.86
CA ALA A 199 -12.07 24.17 -25.60
C ALA A 199 -11.96 24.64 -27.06
N GLU A 200 -11.26 25.77 -27.28
CA GLU A 200 -10.97 26.33 -28.60
C GLU A 200 -9.48 26.71 -28.67
N ALA A 201 -8.85 26.49 -29.82
CA ALA A 201 -7.48 26.92 -30.05
C ALA A 201 -7.37 28.44 -29.92
N GLY A 202 -6.45 28.90 -29.06
CA GLY A 202 -6.31 30.33 -28.74
C GLY A 202 -7.30 30.87 -27.73
N GLY A 203 -8.26 30.07 -27.26
CA GLY A 203 -9.20 30.42 -26.21
C GLY A 203 -8.56 30.54 -24.82
N SER A 204 -9.40 30.76 -23.81
CA SER A 204 -8.96 30.84 -22.41
C SER A 204 -9.51 29.74 -21.52
N GLU A 205 -10.59 29.07 -21.94
CA GLU A 205 -11.23 28.02 -21.18
C GLU A 205 -10.64 26.65 -21.46
N PHE A 206 -10.48 25.87 -20.41
CA PHE A 206 -10.12 24.46 -20.56
C PHE A 206 -11.27 23.68 -21.21
N SER A 207 -10.92 22.66 -22.00
CA SER A 207 -11.89 21.70 -22.49
C SER A 207 -12.61 21.00 -21.34
N ASP A 208 -13.81 20.50 -21.58
CA ASP A 208 -14.56 19.78 -20.54
C ASP A 208 -13.83 18.53 -20.03
N TYR A 209 -13.02 17.91 -20.89
CA TYR A 209 -12.11 16.85 -20.52
C TYR A 209 -11.17 17.29 -19.38
N TRP A 210 -10.43 18.37 -19.59
CA TRP A 210 -9.46 18.84 -18.60
C TRP A 210 -10.13 19.45 -17.37
N LYS A 211 -11.31 20.07 -17.50
CA LYS A 211 -12.11 20.51 -16.35
C LYS A 211 -12.47 19.32 -15.45
N ALA A 212 -12.90 18.21 -16.03
CA ALA A 212 -13.25 17.00 -15.27
C ALA A 212 -12.02 16.33 -14.61
N VAL A 213 -10.89 16.28 -15.32
CA VAL A 213 -9.63 15.76 -14.75
C VAL A 213 -9.18 16.61 -13.56
N HIS A 214 -9.20 17.94 -13.70
CA HIS A 214 -8.85 18.86 -12.63
C HIS A 214 -9.80 18.76 -11.43
N ALA A 215 -11.09 18.59 -11.67
CA ALA A 215 -12.10 18.40 -10.62
C ALA A 215 -11.89 17.09 -9.83
N ALA A 216 -11.41 16.03 -10.48
CA ALA A 216 -11.11 14.77 -9.82
C ALA A 216 -9.94 14.88 -8.82
N GLY A 217 -8.98 15.75 -9.10
CA GLY A 217 -7.86 16.08 -8.22
C GLY A 217 -6.64 15.17 -8.35
N SER A 218 -5.46 15.75 -8.08
CA SER A 218 -4.17 15.09 -8.23
C SER A 218 -3.90 13.96 -7.22
N SER A 219 -4.62 13.93 -6.10
CA SER A 219 -4.55 12.82 -5.14
C SER A 219 -5.10 11.51 -5.72
N LYS A 220 -6.09 11.59 -6.62
CA LYS A 220 -6.71 10.44 -7.29
C LYS A 220 -6.11 10.17 -8.67
N ILE A 221 -5.61 11.21 -9.34
CA ILE A 221 -4.99 11.17 -10.67
C ILE A 221 -3.62 11.87 -10.60
N PRO A 222 -2.59 11.21 -10.08
CA PRO A 222 -1.32 11.89 -9.83
C PRO A 222 -0.52 12.25 -11.10
N TYR A 223 -0.73 11.51 -12.18
CA TYR A 223 -0.03 11.70 -13.44
C TYR A 223 -0.98 11.94 -14.59
N THR A 224 -0.61 12.92 -15.45
CA THR A 224 -1.31 13.22 -16.71
C THR A 224 -0.32 13.21 -17.85
N LEU A 225 -0.71 12.62 -18.98
CA LEU A 225 0.04 12.66 -20.24
C LEU A 225 -0.32 13.91 -21.02
N ILE A 226 0.65 14.52 -21.68
CA ILE A 226 0.43 15.59 -22.68
C ILE A 226 0.98 15.21 -24.04
N MET A 227 0.25 15.59 -25.09
CA MET A 227 0.56 15.35 -26.50
C MET A 227 1.00 16.65 -27.21
N ALA A 228 1.79 17.48 -26.53
CA ALA A 228 2.38 18.66 -27.18
C ALA A 228 3.40 18.24 -28.24
N ASP A 229 3.63 19.10 -29.24
CA ASP A 229 4.66 18.85 -30.25
C ASP A 229 6.06 18.92 -29.63
N GLY A 230 6.81 17.84 -29.73
CA GLY A 230 8.21 17.73 -29.30
C GLY A 230 9.19 17.64 -30.48
N SER A 231 8.76 17.96 -31.71
CA SER A 231 9.62 17.97 -32.87
C SER A 231 10.72 19.04 -32.78
N PRO A 232 11.81 18.94 -33.51
CA PRO A 232 12.87 19.94 -33.48
C PRO A 232 12.41 21.36 -33.82
N ASN A 233 11.36 21.47 -34.64
CA ASN A 233 10.78 22.75 -35.06
C ASN A 233 9.54 23.15 -34.25
N ALA A 234 9.23 22.44 -33.19
CA ALA A 234 8.10 22.72 -32.31
C ALA A 234 8.17 24.13 -31.76
N LYS A 235 7.03 24.78 -31.72
CA LYS A 235 6.85 26.10 -31.10
C LYS A 235 6.10 25.96 -29.79
N LEU A 236 6.34 26.92 -28.90
CA LEU A 236 5.59 27.03 -27.66
C LEU A 236 4.08 27.13 -27.94
N ASP A 237 3.30 26.19 -27.41
CA ASP A 237 1.85 26.21 -27.52
C ASP A 237 1.24 26.83 -26.24
N PRO A 238 0.51 27.96 -26.36
CA PRO A 238 -0.09 28.63 -25.20
C PRO A 238 -1.10 27.78 -24.45
N GLY A 239 -1.80 26.85 -25.10
CA GLY A 239 -2.75 25.93 -24.48
C GLY A 239 -2.05 24.98 -23.51
N TYR A 240 -0.93 24.39 -23.93
CA TYR A 240 -0.14 23.55 -23.06
C TYR A 240 0.58 24.33 -21.97
N VAL A 241 1.00 25.57 -22.21
CA VAL A 241 1.55 26.45 -21.15
C VAL A 241 0.51 26.67 -20.05
N ARG A 242 -0.77 26.96 -20.43
CA ARG A 242 -1.85 27.12 -19.45
C ARG A 242 -2.13 25.82 -18.69
N LEU A 243 -2.19 24.68 -19.40
CA LEU A 243 -2.41 23.38 -18.80
C LEU A 243 -1.34 23.05 -17.76
N LEU A 244 -0.07 23.18 -18.14
CA LEU A 244 1.05 22.87 -17.27
C LEU A 244 1.09 23.76 -16.02
N LYS A 245 0.79 25.06 -16.18
CA LYS A 245 0.62 25.97 -15.06
C LYS A 245 -0.49 25.47 -14.11
N LYS A 246 -1.65 25.15 -14.66
CA LYS A 246 -2.80 24.68 -13.87
C LYS A 246 -2.52 23.33 -13.21
N ASN A 247 -1.91 22.39 -13.94
CA ASN A 247 -1.49 21.10 -13.37
C ASN A 247 -0.55 21.28 -12.18
N THR A 248 0.44 22.16 -12.31
CA THR A 248 1.38 22.46 -11.21
C THR A 248 0.66 23.07 -10.00
N GLU A 249 -0.23 24.02 -10.20
CA GLU A 249 -1.04 24.63 -9.14
C GLU A 249 -1.89 23.61 -8.38
N LEU A 250 -2.43 22.63 -9.08
CA LEU A 250 -3.28 21.58 -8.53
C LEU A 250 -2.50 20.33 -8.07
N GLY A 251 -1.18 20.30 -8.22
CA GLY A 251 -0.30 19.22 -7.78
C GLY A 251 -0.27 18.00 -8.71
N PHE A 252 -0.79 18.11 -9.95
CA PHE A 252 -0.63 17.06 -10.96
C PHE A 252 0.82 17.01 -11.46
N LYS A 253 1.31 15.81 -11.73
CA LYS A 253 2.59 15.58 -12.38
C LYS A 253 2.35 15.32 -13.87
N THR A 254 3.01 16.09 -14.73
CA THR A 254 2.82 15.98 -16.17
C THR A 254 3.97 15.22 -16.83
N VAL A 255 3.63 14.29 -17.70
CA VAL A 255 4.54 13.45 -18.46
C VAL A 255 4.39 13.76 -19.96
N ALA A 256 5.51 13.98 -20.65
CA ALA A 256 5.52 14.33 -22.06
C ALA A 256 5.56 13.07 -22.94
N TYR A 257 4.70 13.01 -23.94
CA TYR A 257 4.62 11.91 -24.89
C TYR A 257 5.73 11.99 -25.95
N ILE A 258 6.42 10.87 -26.18
CA ILE A 258 7.44 10.75 -27.22
C ILE A 258 7.34 9.38 -27.89
N ARG A 259 7.10 9.37 -29.18
CA ARG A 259 7.00 8.15 -29.98
C ARG A 259 8.39 7.60 -30.33
N THR A 260 8.61 6.29 -30.16
CA THR A 260 9.88 5.61 -30.50
C THR A 260 9.81 4.84 -31.80
N ILE A 261 8.61 4.62 -32.37
CA ILE A 261 8.38 3.87 -33.61
C ILE A 261 9.01 2.48 -33.53
N HIS A 262 8.66 1.71 -32.53
CA HIS A 262 9.22 0.38 -32.24
C HIS A 262 10.76 0.35 -32.20
N GLN A 263 11.36 1.43 -31.62
CA GLN A 263 12.81 1.72 -31.54
C GLN A 263 13.49 1.86 -32.93
N THR A 264 12.75 2.14 -33.99
CA THR A 264 13.34 2.48 -35.29
C THR A 264 13.67 3.97 -35.39
N ARG A 265 13.05 4.82 -34.58
CA ARG A 265 13.42 6.23 -34.51
C ARG A 265 14.82 6.39 -33.94
N PRO A 266 15.71 7.14 -34.61
CA PRO A 266 17.06 7.37 -34.10
C PRO A 266 17.03 7.91 -32.66
N ILE A 267 17.79 7.30 -31.77
CA ILE A 267 17.76 7.66 -30.33
C ILE A 267 18.16 9.12 -30.10
N ALA A 268 19.02 9.67 -30.97
CA ALA A 268 19.41 11.07 -30.93
C ALA A 268 18.21 12.01 -31.14
N GLU A 269 17.26 11.64 -32.03
CA GLU A 269 16.04 12.41 -32.25
C GLU A 269 15.09 12.35 -31.06
N VAL A 270 15.02 11.18 -30.40
CA VAL A 270 14.21 11.03 -29.16
C VAL A 270 14.79 11.90 -28.05
N LYS A 271 16.12 11.89 -27.88
CA LYS A 271 16.81 12.77 -26.93
C LYS A 271 16.61 14.26 -27.24
N ALA A 272 16.64 14.60 -28.54
CA ALA A 272 16.35 15.98 -28.98
C ALA A 272 14.90 16.40 -28.67
N ALA A 273 13.92 15.49 -28.84
CA ALA A 273 12.55 15.75 -28.45
C ALA A 273 12.39 15.95 -26.93
N MET A 274 13.08 15.15 -26.12
CA MET A 274 13.11 15.35 -24.65
C MET A 274 13.65 16.74 -24.30
N ALA A 275 14.78 17.13 -24.90
CA ALA A 275 15.38 18.45 -24.69
C ALA A 275 14.43 19.59 -25.12
N LYS A 276 13.72 19.39 -26.23
CA LYS A 276 12.74 20.36 -26.75
C LYS A 276 11.56 20.56 -25.80
N PHE A 277 11.02 19.51 -25.20
CA PHE A 277 9.97 19.63 -24.17
C PHE A 277 10.46 20.45 -22.95
N ILE A 278 11.68 20.20 -22.50
CA ILE A 278 12.27 20.96 -21.38
C ILE A 278 12.52 22.41 -21.75
N GLU A 279 13.02 22.67 -22.97
CA GLU A 279 13.23 24.02 -23.51
C GLU A 279 11.94 24.83 -23.57
N LEU A 280 10.88 24.23 -24.13
CA LEU A 280 9.60 24.92 -24.36
C LEU A 280 8.77 25.10 -23.08
N TYR A 281 8.74 24.12 -22.20
CA TYR A 281 7.77 24.07 -21.11
C TYR A 281 8.38 24.13 -19.71
N GLY A 282 9.69 24.01 -19.59
CA GLY A 282 10.40 24.09 -18.32
C GLY A 282 10.58 22.75 -17.62
N ALA A 283 11.76 22.57 -17.03
CA ALA A 283 12.12 21.34 -16.32
C ALA A 283 11.29 21.13 -15.04
N ASP A 284 10.78 22.19 -14.45
CA ASP A 284 9.92 22.17 -13.26
C ASP A 284 8.50 21.66 -13.52
N LYS A 285 8.02 21.75 -14.76
CA LYS A 285 6.66 21.36 -15.16
C LYS A 285 6.59 20.00 -15.88
N ILE A 286 7.69 19.56 -16.49
CA ILE A 286 7.77 18.23 -17.12
C ILE A 286 8.37 17.27 -16.08
N HIS A 287 7.55 16.38 -15.55
CA HIS A 287 7.92 15.45 -14.48
C HIS A 287 8.47 14.11 -15.01
N GLY A 288 8.32 13.84 -16.30
CA GLY A 288 8.80 12.63 -16.93
C GLY A 288 8.52 12.56 -18.42
N PHE A 289 8.92 11.45 -19.02
CA PHE A 289 8.72 11.15 -20.43
C PHE A 289 8.02 9.81 -20.59
N TYR A 290 7.04 9.79 -21.48
CA TYR A 290 6.29 8.60 -21.87
C TYR A 290 6.75 8.18 -23.25
N PHE A 291 7.48 7.07 -23.31
CA PHE A 291 7.99 6.51 -24.56
C PHE A 291 6.98 5.52 -25.11
N ASP A 292 6.36 5.89 -26.21
CA ASP A 292 5.33 5.10 -26.87
C ASP A 292 5.90 4.19 -27.96
N GLU A 293 5.13 3.14 -28.29
CA GLU A 293 5.50 2.12 -29.28
C GLU A 293 6.85 1.45 -28.97
N VAL A 294 7.03 1.05 -27.73
CA VAL A 294 8.21 0.31 -27.30
C VAL A 294 8.04 -1.18 -27.64
N SER A 295 9.01 -1.80 -28.33
CA SER A 295 9.06 -3.27 -28.43
C SER A 295 9.61 -3.84 -27.11
N SER A 296 9.01 -4.92 -26.63
CA SER A 296 9.35 -5.46 -25.29
C SER A 296 10.14 -6.77 -25.34
N ARG A 297 10.31 -7.37 -26.51
CA ARG A 297 10.72 -8.78 -26.62
C ARG A 297 12.01 -9.03 -27.45
N ASN A 298 12.76 -8.01 -27.81
CA ASN A 298 14.02 -8.19 -28.51
C ASN A 298 15.18 -7.50 -27.80
N ASN A 299 16.40 -8.00 -28.01
CA ASN A 299 17.59 -7.47 -27.36
C ASN A 299 17.90 -6.02 -27.78
N GLY A 300 17.58 -5.62 -29.03
CA GLY A 300 17.73 -4.26 -29.50
C GLY A 300 16.82 -3.28 -28.76
N ALA A 301 15.59 -3.68 -28.46
CA ALA A 301 14.67 -2.89 -27.66
C ALA A 301 15.17 -2.67 -26.24
N THR A 302 15.72 -3.70 -25.62
CA THR A 302 16.32 -3.60 -24.27
C THR A 302 17.49 -2.61 -24.26
N ALA A 303 18.40 -2.69 -25.21
CA ALA A 303 19.53 -1.76 -25.30
C ALA A 303 19.09 -0.31 -25.54
N TYR A 304 18.11 -0.12 -26.43
CA TYR A 304 17.53 1.20 -26.70
C TYR A 304 16.89 1.83 -25.45
N MET A 305 16.08 1.07 -24.74
CA MET A 305 15.47 1.54 -23.49
C MET A 305 16.48 1.76 -22.39
N ALA A 306 17.52 0.93 -22.29
CA ALA A 306 18.61 1.13 -21.34
C ALA A 306 19.32 2.48 -21.59
N GLU A 307 19.58 2.81 -22.85
CA GLU A 307 20.19 4.09 -23.18
C GLU A 307 19.29 5.28 -22.87
N LEU A 308 17.97 5.21 -23.20
CA LEU A 308 17.01 6.27 -22.87
C LEU A 308 16.83 6.44 -21.36
N TYR A 309 16.72 5.35 -20.64
CA TYR A 309 16.58 5.37 -19.18
C TYR A 309 17.80 6.03 -18.53
N ASN A 310 18.99 5.54 -18.85
CA ASN A 310 20.22 6.08 -18.30
C ASN A 310 20.42 7.55 -18.69
N TYR A 311 20.14 7.91 -19.94
CA TYR A 311 20.18 9.29 -20.39
C TYR A 311 19.22 10.17 -19.59
N THR A 312 17.98 9.72 -19.39
CA THR A 312 16.97 10.46 -18.62
C THR A 312 17.45 10.70 -17.18
N LYS A 313 17.92 9.65 -16.52
CA LYS A 313 18.36 9.73 -15.12
C LYS A 313 19.62 10.59 -14.95
N ASN A 314 20.55 10.48 -15.88
CA ASN A 314 21.81 11.25 -15.83
C ASN A 314 21.62 12.73 -16.20
N THR A 315 20.73 13.02 -17.16
CA THR A 315 20.57 14.40 -17.68
C THR A 315 19.51 15.17 -16.92
N TYR A 316 18.43 14.51 -16.50
CA TYR A 316 17.26 15.17 -15.92
C TYR A 316 16.94 14.71 -14.48
N GLY A 317 17.79 13.87 -13.91
CA GLY A 317 17.65 13.40 -12.53
C GLY A 317 16.44 12.48 -12.34
N ASN A 318 15.62 12.78 -11.33
CA ASN A 318 14.49 11.89 -10.91
C ASN A 318 13.25 11.93 -11.83
N LYS A 319 13.38 12.38 -13.09
CA LYS A 319 12.24 12.37 -14.00
C LYS A 319 11.77 10.96 -14.30
N LEU A 320 10.44 10.80 -14.31
CA LEU A 320 9.78 9.52 -14.56
C LEU A 320 10.06 9.04 -15.99
N VAL A 321 10.35 7.76 -16.14
CA VAL A 321 10.41 7.05 -17.42
C VAL A 321 9.24 6.08 -17.48
N VAL A 322 8.31 6.33 -18.39
CA VAL A 322 7.20 5.42 -18.70
C VAL A 322 7.45 4.81 -20.07
N ALA A 323 7.37 3.51 -20.20
CA ALA A 323 7.48 2.80 -21.46
C ALA A 323 6.16 2.12 -21.80
N ASN A 324 5.67 2.32 -23.03
CA ASN A 324 4.48 1.66 -23.54
C ASN A 324 4.81 0.62 -24.62
N PRO A 325 4.98 -0.66 -24.24
CA PRO A 325 4.93 -1.78 -25.18
C PRO A 325 3.50 -2.24 -25.52
N GLY A 326 2.48 -1.81 -24.78
CA GLY A 326 1.10 -2.27 -24.96
C GLY A 326 0.86 -3.76 -24.65
N THR A 327 1.89 -4.48 -24.25
CA THR A 327 1.91 -5.92 -24.00
C THR A 327 2.91 -6.29 -22.93
N HIS A 328 2.85 -7.54 -22.46
CA HIS A 328 3.79 -8.08 -21.47
C HIS A 328 5.24 -7.89 -21.84
N ILE A 329 6.08 -7.67 -20.84
CA ILE A 329 7.52 -7.44 -20.97
C ILE A 329 8.33 -8.67 -20.57
N THR A 330 9.59 -8.69 -20.93
CA THR A 330 10.59 -9.64 -20.41
C THR A 330 11.28 -9.06 -19.17
N ASP A 331 11.85 -9.93 -18.33
CA ASP A 331 12.64 -9.49 -17.18
C ASP A 331 13.89 -8.69 -17.59
N ALA A 332 14.40 -8.89 -18.81
CA ALA A 332 15.57 -8.19 -19.34
C ALA A 332 15.34 -6.67 -19.52
N ILE A 333 14.15 -6.24 -19.92
CA ILE A 333 13.83 -4.83 -20.13
C ILE A 333 13.32 -4.14 -18.83
N ALA A 334 12.86 -4.93 -17.86
CA ALA A 334 12.25 -4.43 -16.62
C ALA A 334 13.09 -3.38 -15.85
N PRO A 335 14.45 -3.38 -15.85
CA PRO A 335 15.23 -2.33 -15.19
C PRO A 335 15.15 -0.95 -15.85
N TYR A 336 14.66 -0.84 -17.09
CA TYR A 336 14.85 0.33 -17.94
C TYR A 336 13.57 1.17 -18.16
N ALA A 337 12.62 1.11 -17.24
CA ALA A 337 11.59 2.11 -17.05
C ALA A 337 11.11 2.09 -15.59
N ASP A 338 10.57 3.21 -15.12
CA ASP A 338 9.94 3.29 -13.80
C ASP A 338 8.52 2.69 -13.84
N ILE A 339 7.82 2.84 -14.96
CA ILE A 339 6.48 2.28 -15.20
C ILE A 339 6.44 1.67 -16.60
N PHE A 340 5.88 0.48 -16.73
CA PHE A 340 5.59 -0.17 -18.00
C PHE A 340 4.08 -0.29 -18.22
N MET A 341 3.57 0.14 -19.38
CA MET A 341 2.22 -0.20 -19.80
C MET A 341 2.21 -1.62 -20.39
N THR A 342 1.94 -2.59 -19.54
CA THR A 342 2.01 -4.02 -19.91
C THR A 342 0.71 -4.58 -20.47
N ASN A 343 -0.32 -3.76 -20.57
CA ASN A 343 -1.56 -4.06 -21.27
C ASN A 343 -2.17 -2.80 -21.87
N GLU A 344 -2.50 -2.88 -23.16
CA GLU A 344 -3.29 -1.91 -23.87
C GLU A 344 -4.26 -2.65 -24.80
N GLY A 345 -5.53 -2.69 -24.47
CA GLY A 345 -6.51 -3.50 -25.20
C GLY A 345 -7.95 -3.15 -24.90
N THR A 346 -8.87 -3.77 -25.62
CA THR A 346 -10.29 -3.63 -25.42
C THR A 346 -10.75 -4.25 -24.09
N ALA A 347 -11.88 -3.78 -23.56
CA ALA A 347 -12.48 -4.38 -22.38
C ALA A 347 -12.82 -5.87 -22.57
N ASP A 348 -13.25 -6.27 -23.76
CA ASP A 348 -13.56 -7.66 -24.06
C ASP A 348 -12.32 -8.55 -24.00
N GLU A 349 -11.23 -8.13 -24.63
CA GLU A 349 -9.94 -8.83 -24.56
C GLU A 349 -9.44 -8.89 -23.13
N TYR A 350 -9.51 -7.78 -22.43
CA TYR A 350 -9.07 -7.70 -21.05
C TYR A 350 -9.87 -8.60 -20.09
N ILE A 351 -11.18 -8.71 -20.27
CA ILE A 351 -12.04 -9.51 -19.40
C ILE A 351 -11.99 -11.00 -19.74
N ASN A 352 -11.98 -11.34 -21.03
CA ASN A 352 -12.26 -12.69 -21.48
C ASN A 352 -11.05 -13.41 -22.08
N ASN A 353 -10.06 -12.69 -22.61
CA ASN A 353 -8.96 -13.24 -23.40
C ASN A 353 -7.57 -12.78 -22.94
N TYR A 354 -7.45 -12.29 -21.72
CA TYR A 354 -6.17 -11.81 -21.17
C TYR A 354 -5.16 -12.95 -21.06
N LYS A 355 -3.97 -12.72 -21.59
CA LYS A 355 -2.85 -13.65 -21.46
C LYS A 355 -2.10 -13.33 -20.17
N THR A 356 -1.78 -14.34 -19.39
CA THR A 356 -0.99 -14.19 -18.16
C THR A 356 0.45 -13.80 -18.51
N ALA A 357 1.02 -12.89 -17.73
CA ALA A 357 2.41 -12.50 -17.84
C ALA A 357 3.36 -13.68 -17.62
N ASP A 358 4.46 -13.75 -18.38
CA ASP A 358 5.50 -14.75 -18.22
C ASP A 358 6.63 -14.26 -17.29
N SER A 359 6.93 -12.95 -17.30
CA SER A 359 8.04 -12.37 -16.55
C SER A 359 7.88 -12.51 -15.03
N ALA A 360 8.98 -12.73 -14.34
CA ALA A 360 9.02 -12.70 -12.88
C ALA A 360 8.70 -11.30 -12.36
N PHE A 361 9.14 -10.27 -13.09
CA PHE A 361 8.88 -8.87 -12.76
C PHE A 361 7.38 -8.54 -12.64
N GLU A 362 6.56 -8.95 -13.64
CA GLU A 362 5.13 -8.65 -13.63
C GLU A 362 4.36 -9.49 -12.58
N LYS A 363 4.87 -10.68 -12.26
CA LYS A 363 4.26 -11.58 -11.27
C LYS A 363 4.57 -11.16 -9.82
N ASP A 364 5.64 -10.41 -9.59
CA ASP A 364 6.02 -9.97 -8.25
C ASP A 364 5.13 -8.82 -7.77
N PRO A 365 4.34 -9.02 -6.69
CA PRO A 365 3.48 -7.96 -6.15
C PRO A 365 4.24 -6.70 -5.74
N ALA A 366 5.52 -6.79 -5.39
CA ALA A 366 6.35 -5.62 -5.07
C ALA A 366 6.50 -4.65 -6.25
N ASN A 367 6.30 -5.11 -7.49
CA ASN A 367 6.40 -4.30 -8.69
C ASN A 367 5.06 -3.69 -9.15
N SER A 368 3.96 -3.86 -8.42
CA SER A 368 2.65 -3.36 -8.86
C SER A 368 2.67 -1.86 -9.19
N HIS A 369 3.40 -1.06 -8.43
CA HIS A 369 3.58 0.38 -8.65
C HIS A 369 4.33 0.73 -9.95
N ARG A 370 4.86 -0.26 -10.65
CA ARG A 370 5.57 -0.15 -11.94
C ARG A 370 4.78 -0.73 -13.11
N ILE A 371 3.57 -1.25 -12.87
CA ILE A 371 2.74 -1.91 -13.87
C ILE A 371 1.51 -1.07 -14.15
N PHE A 372 1.28 -0.76 -15.42
CA PHE A 372 0.19 0.06 -15.90
C PHE A 372 -0.66 -0.71 -16.92
N HIS A 373 -1.96 -0.74 -16.71
CA HIS A 373 -2.92 -1.33 -17.65
C HIS A 373 -3.87 -0.28 -18.20
N THR A 374 -4.02 -0.26 -19.51
CA THR A 374 -4.98 0.56 -20.25
C THR A 374 -6.05 -0.33 -20.85
N VAL A 375 -7.33 0.05 -20.61
CA VAL A 375 -8.48 -0.69 -21.11
C VAL A 375 -9.46 0.31 -21.75
N TYR A 376 -9.69 0.15 -23.05
CA TYR A 376 -10.60 0.99 -23.82
C TYR A 376 -11.84 0.21 -24.30
N ALA A 377 -12.79 0.90 -24.93
CA ALA A 377 -14.08 0.36 -25.32
C ALA A 377 -14.87 -0.31 -24.16
N ALA A 378 -14.64 0.18 -22.93
CA ALA A 378 -15.28 -0.36 -21.74
C ALA A 378 -16.70 0.17 -21.57
N LYS A 379 -17.64 -0.70 -21.17
CA LYS A 379 -18.96 -0.25 -20.73
C LYS A 379 -18.90 0.13 -19.27
N ALA A 380 -19.75 1.06 -18.82
CA ALA A 380 -19.78 1.45 -17.41
C ALA A 380 -20.11 0.27 -16.48
N SER A 381 -20.84 -0.73 -16.95
CA SER A 381 -21.12 -1.98 -16.23
C SER A 381 -19.88 -2.84 -15.96
N ASP A 382 -18.82 -2.64 -16.74
CA ASP A 382 -17.63 -3.49 -16.69
C ASP A 382 -16.54 -2.90 -15.79
N TYR A 383 -16.67 -1.64 -15.37
CA TYR A 383 -15.63 -0.92 -14.63
C TYR A 383 -15.16 -1.66 -13.39
N GLN A 384 -16.09 -2.09 -12.53
CA GLN A 384 -15.70 -2.79 -11.31
C GLN A 384 -14.95 -4.07 -11.61
N LYS A 385 -15.43 -4.85 -12.60
CA LYS A 385 -14.75 -6.09 -13.02
C LYS A 385 -13.35 -5.82 -13.58
N ILE A 386 -13.17 -4.76 -14.37
CA ILE A 386 -11.87 -4.36 -14.92
C ILE A 386 -10.93 -3.93 -13.77
N ILE A 387 -11.43 -3.14 -12.82
CA ILE A 387 -10.69 -2.69 -11.64
C ILE A 387 -10.21 -3.90 -10.83
N ASP A 388 -11.09 -4.85 -10.54
CA ASP A 388 -10.76 -6.05 -9.76
C ASP A 388 -9.73 -6.92 -10.49
N LEU A 389 -9.93 -7.13 -11.79
CA LEU A 389 -8.98 -7.87 -12.61
C LEU A 389 -7.62 -7.18 -12.71
N SER A 390 -7.58 -5.85 -12.85
CA SER A 390 -6.31 -5.12 -12.94
C SER A 390 -5.49 -5.26 -11.65
N ARG A 391 -6.13 -5.27 -10.50
CA ARG A 391 -5.48 -5.55 -9.22
C ARG A 391 -4.97 -6.99 -9.12
N GLN A 392 -5.79 -7.97 -9.53
CA GLN A 392 -5.38 -9.38 -9.57
C GLN A 392 -4.18 -9.60 -10.51
N ARG A 393 -4.08 -8.78 -11.56
CA ARG A 393 -3.01 -8.77 -12.56
C ARG A 393 -1.85 -7.86 -12.19
N ASN A 394 -1.76 -7.46 -10.93
CA ASN A 394 -0.68 -6.69 -10.35
C ASN A 394 -0.51 -5.25 -10.90
N ALA A 395 -1.55 -4.65 -11.50
CA ALA A 395 -1.46 -3.28 -11.99
C ALA A 395 -1.68 -2.26 -10.86
N GLY A 396 -0.67 -1.46 -10.56
CA GLY A 396 -0.76 -0.31 -9.65
C GLY A 396 -1.26 0.96 -10.34
N TRP A 397 -1.24 0.97 -11.68
CA TRP A 397 -1.78 2.04 -12.51
C TRP A 397 -2.83 1.50 -13.46
N VAL A 398 -3.91 2.25 -13.64
CA VAL A 398 -4.96 1.87 -14.57
C VAL A 398 -5.48 3.11 -15.29
N PHE A 399 -5.84 2.94 -16.56
CA PHE A 399 -6.66 3.87 -17.32
C PHE A 399 -7.79 3.09 -17.97
N ILE A 400 -9.02 3.55 -17.77
CA ILE A 400 -10.23 2.91 -18.31
C ILE A 400 -11.03 3.98 -19.03
N THR A 401 -11.42 3.70 -20.27
CA THR A 401 -12.28 4.60 -21.04
C THR A 401 -13.37 3.86 -21.79
N THR A 402 -14.52 4.54 -22.02
CA THR A 402 -15.57 4.07 -22.93
C THR A 402 -15.25 4.34 -24.39
N ASP A 403 -14.24 5.17 -24.64
CA ASP A 403 -13.78 5.48 -25.97
C ASP A 403 -13.24 4.23 -26.68
N SER A 404 -13.20 4.24 -27.98
CA SER A 404 -12.78 3.11 -28.80
C SER A 404 -11.91 3.59 -29.97
N THR A 405 -11.22 2.63 -30.61
CA THR A 405 -10.45 2.91 -31.82
C THR A 405 -11.31 3.24 -33.06
N ILE A 406 -12.63 3.20 -32.94
CA ILE A 406 -13.57 3.51 -34.04
C ILE A 406 -14.29 4.82 -33.68
N PRO A 407 -14.34 5.81 -34.56
CA PRO A 407 -13.93 5.76 -35.99
C PRO A 407 -12.51 6.25 -36.29
N ASP A 408 -11.80 6.88 -35.34
CA ASP A 408 -10.59 7.66 -35.61
C ASP A 408 -9.25 6.99 -35.22
N GLY A 409 -9.31 5.77 -34.70
CA GLY A 409 -8.13 5.02 -34.29
C GLY A 409 -7.49 5.48 -32.97
N ARG A 410 -8.15 6.38 -32.20
CA ARG A 410 -7.61 7.02 -30.99
C ARG A 410 -8.54 6.88 -29.80
N PRO A 411 -8.34 5.88 -28.93
CA PRO A 411 -9.26 5.62 -27.81
C PRO A 411 -9.01 6.48 -26.56
N TYR A 412 -8.37 7.67 -26.68
CA TYR A 412 -7.95 8.49 -25.54
C TYR A 412 -8.37 9.97 -25.67
N ASN A 413 -9.35 10.26 -26.49
CA ASN A 413 -9.86 11.61 -26.71
C ASN A 413 -11.20 11.89 -26.00
N ASP A 414 -11.82 10.86 -25.40
CA ASP A 414 -13.00 11.01 -24.56
C ASP A 414 -12.80 10.43 -23.17
N LEU A 415 -13.47 11.02 -22.17
CA LEU A 415 -13.54 10.48 -20.84
C LEU A 415 -14.49 9.28 -20.78
N ALA A 416 -14.20 8.39 -19.86
CA ALA A 416 -15.13 7.31 -19.51
C ALA A 416 -16.49 7.88 -19.11
N LYS A 417 -17.57 7.20 -19.47
CA LYS A 417 -18.91 7.55 -18.95
C LYS A 417 -18.89 7.46 -17.42
N ASN A 418 -19.54 8.43 -16.77
CA ASN A 418 -19.52 8.54 -15.31
C ASN A 418 -18.11 8.63 -14.72
N PHE A 419 -17.22 9.38 -15.36
CA PHE A 419 -15.81 9.51 -14.99
C PHE A 419 -15.58 9.77 -13.50
N PRO A 420 -16.31 10.66 -12.79
CA PRO A 420 -16.13 10.85 -11.35
C PRO A 420 -16.33 9.55 -10.56
N SER A 421 -17.36 8.77 -10.86
CA SER A 421 -17.62 7.49 -10.20
C SER A 421 -16.54 6.45 -10.50
N LEU A 422 -16.03 6.42 -11.73
CA LEU A 422 -14.90 5.55 -12.08
C LEU A 422 -13.66 5.92 -11.29
N VAL A 423 -13.33 7.22 -11.19
CA VAL A 423 -12.20 7.72 -10.42
C VAL A 423 -12.33 7.31 -8.96
N ASP A 424 -13.51 7.47 -8.37
CA ASP A 424 -13.78 7.05 -7.00
C ASP A 424 -13.65 5.53 -6.83
N SER A 425 -14.16 4.73 -7.76
CA SER A 425 -14.06 3.27 -7.72
C SER A 425 -12.61 2.77 -7.81
N VAL A 426 -11.77 3.41 -8.61
CA VAL A 426 -10.33 3.05 -8.68
C VAL A 426 -9.62 3.37 -7.37
N ASN A 427 -9.93 4.49 -6.75
CA ASN A 427 -9.25 4.98 -5.57
C ASN A 427 -9.92 4.56 -4.26
N ASN A 428 -11.14 4.08 -4.30
CA ASN A 428 -11.96 3.82 -3.12
C ASN A 428 -12.34 2.33 -3.08
N LEU A 429 -11.40 1.50 -2.68
CA LEU A 429 -11.69 0.11 -2.37
C LEU A 429 -12.59 0.07 -1.14
N GLY A 430 -13.81 -0.38 -1.33
CA GLY A 430 -14.68 -0.74 -0.22
C GLY A 430 -13.91 -1.65 0.76
N ARG A 431 -14.16 -1.47 2.06
CA ARG A 431 -13.61 -2.33 3.11
C ARG A 431 -13.92 -3.77 2.75
N GLN A 432 -12.90 -4.60 2.51
CA GLN A 432 -13.10 -6.03 2.37
C GLN A 432 -13.70 -6.55 3.68
N PRO A 433 -14.78 -7.33 3.63
CA PRO A 433 -15.28 -7.99 4.83
C PRO A 433 -14.16 -8.81 5.45
N LEU A 434 -14.00 -8.74 6.77
CA LEU A 434 -13.15 -9.69 7.48
C LEU A 434 -13.66 -11.09 7.13
N ASP A 435 -12.74 -12.01 6.84
CA ASP A 435 -13.11 -13.44 6.63
C ASP A 435 -13.94 -13.89 7.85
N PRO A 436 -15.21 -14.31 7.66
CA PRO A 436 -16.04 -14.74 8.77
C PRO A 436 -15.45 -15.94 9.54
N ASN A 437 -14.60 -16.73 8.91
CA ASN A 437 -13.89 -17.83 9.57
C ASN A 437 -12.72 -17.34 10.43
N ARG A 438 -12.27 -16.13 10.24
CA ARG A 438 -11.18 -15.48 10.96
C ARG A 438 -11.59 -15.05 12.38
N ALA A 439 -12.87 -14.71 12.58
CA ALA A 439 -13.39 -14.26 13.88
C ALA A 439 -13.39 -15.36 14.95
N THR A 440 -13.28 -16.64 14.55
CA THR A 440 -13.25 -17.78 15.46
C THR A 440 -11.84 -18.15 15.94
N GLU A 441 -10.79 -17.65 15.29
CA GLU A 441 -9.40 -18.01 15.63
C GLU A 441 -8.73 -17.08 16.65
N GLN A 442 -9.24 -15.85 16.83
CA GLN A 442 -8.65 -14.86 17.77
C GLN A 442 -9.73 -13.90 18.32
N PRO A 443 -9.76 -13.57 19.60
CA PRO A 443 -10.72 -12.61 20.14
C PRO A 443 -10.44 -11.21 19.59
N LEU A 444 -11.49 -10.56 19.08
CA LEU A 444 -11.45 -9.19 18.57
C LEU A 444 -11.22 -8.21 19.74
N LEU A 445 -10.07 -7.58 19.75
CA LEU A 445 -9.84 -6.38 20.57
C LEU A 445 -9.78 -5.18 19.62
N SER A 446 -10.72 -4.26 19.78
CA SER A 446 -10.77 -3.02 19.01
C SER A 446 -9.53 -2.16 19.25
N GLY A 447 -8.84 -1.84 18.18
CA GLY A 447 -7.60 -1.13 18.01
C GLY A 447 -7.10 -0.19 19.12
N ALA A 448 -5.99 -0.56 19.74
CA ALA A 448 -5.12 0.39 20.39
C ALA A 448 -3.92 0.67 19.47
N ILE A 449 -3.71 1.95 19.13
CA ILE A 449 -2.51 2.40 18.43
C ILE A 449 -1.40 2.54 19.46
N ILE A 450 -0.33 1.76 19.34
CA ILE A 450 0.85 1.93 20.18
C ILE A 450 1.85 2.80 19.40
N SER A 451 1.98 4.07 19.78
CA SER A 451 3.10 4.92 19.37
C SER A 451 4.04 5.07 20.54
N GLY A 452 5.30 4.64 20.38
CA GLY A 452 6.44 4.89 21.30
C GLY A 452 6.15 4.75 22.78
N SER A 453 6.87 3.97 23.51
CA SER A 453 7.03 3.79 24.99
C SER A 453 5.91 4.21 25.96
N SER A 454 4.72 4.57 25.52
CA SER A 454 3.56 4.82 26.37
C SER A 454 2.27 4.24 25.77
N VAL A 455 1.57 3.46 26.57
CA VAL A 455 0.24 2.93 26.22
C VAL A 455 -0.77 4.01 26.58
N THR A 456 -1.38 4.63 25.58
CA THR A 456 -2.55 5.50 25.80
C THR A 456 -3.80 4.69 25.50
N THR A 457 -4.55 4.35 26.54
CA THR A 457 -5.83 3.68 26.42
C THR A 457 -6.90 4.74 26.19
N THR A 458 -7.52 4.77 25.03
CA THR A 458 -8.70 5.62 24.79
C THR A 458 -9.93 4.87 25.26
N ILE A 459 -10.60 5.39 26.29
CA ILE A 459 -11.88 4.88 26.77
C ILE A 459 -12.95 5.42 25.85
N LEU A 460 -13.64 4.53 25.14
CA LEU A 460 -14.88 4.88 24.45
C LEU A 460 -16.02 4.87 25.50
N SER A 461 -16.56 6.03 25.81
CA SER A 461 -17.83 6.15 26.51
C SER A 461 -18.97 5.72 25.58
N GLN A 462 -19.78 4.77 26.02
CA GLN A 462 -21.14 4.61 25.50
C GLN A 462 -22.04 5.71 26.03
#